data_250a5a9771a39a977b27978357473d7c
#
_entry.id   250a5a9771a39a977b27978357473d7c
#
_cell.length_a   1.000
_cell.length_b   1.000
_cell.length_c   1.000
_cell.angle_alpha   90.00
_cell.angle_beta   90.00
_cell.angle_gamma   90.00
#
_symmetry.space_group_name_H-M   'P 1'
#
loop_
_entity.id
_entity.type
_entity.pdbx_description
1 polymer ?
#
loop_
_entity_poly.entity_id
_entity_poly.type
_entity_poly.pdbx_seq_one_letter_code
_entity_poly.pdbx_strand_id
1 'polypeptide(L)'
;MKEDEMINALTIDVEDYFHVSAFESVSSPESWDGCELRVDRNTEKILAILDEAGVKATFFVLGWVAQKLPNLIRTIAREGHEVASHGFGHRRVTTQSRSEFRNDVLKSKQLLEDLISQRVLGYRAPSYSISYNSLWAFDELVEAGYLYDSSVFPVKHDFYGIAAWPRFPFCLLGDGEGRWAPEGEQPRADAAEPESRLQEIPVTTLRIGRRNFPIAGGGYFRLFPYGFTRWGLLQINRKDRQPFVFYLHPWEIDPDQPRMVGAGWKSRT
;
A
#
# COMPACT_ATOMS: atom_id res chain seq x y z
N MET A 1 34.28 6.07 3.31
CA MET A 1 32.84 6.09 2.95
C MET A 1 32.17 5.12 3.91
N LYS A 2 31.20 5.56 4.74
CA LYS A 2 30.33 4.61 5.43
C LYS A 2 29.59 3.87 4.32
N GLU A 3 29.60 2.53 4.33
CA GLU A 3 28.67 1.76 3.51
C GLU A 3 27.28 2.29 3.83
N ASP A 4 26.54 2.74 2.81
CA ASP A 4 25.15 3.15 2.98
C ASP A 4 24.42 1.94 3.54
N GLU A 5 24.01 2.04 4.78
CA GLU A 5 23.30 0.97 5.49
C GLU A 5 21.97 0.74 4.79
N MET A 6 21.80 -0.45 4.22
CA MET A 6 20.58 -0.81 3.50
C MET A 6 19.41 -0.90 4.48
N ILE A 7 18.41 -0.03 4.32
CA ILE A 7 17.22 0.01 5.16
C ILE A 7 16.05 -0.65 4.43
N ASN A 8 15.53 -1.74 4.98
CA ASN A 8 14.30 -2.38 4.52
C ASN A 8 13.08 -1.69 5.13
N ALA A 9 11.98 -1.65 4.40
CA ALA A 9 10.74 -1.03 4.86
C ALA A 9 9.73 -2.09 5.31
N LEU A 10 9.13 -1.86 6.49
CA LEU A 10 7.93 -2.54 6.94
C LEU A 10 6.75 -1.59 6.81
N THR A 11 5.67 -2.05 6.20
CA THR A 11 4.47 -1.25 5.98
C THR A 11 3.23 -1.97 6.49
N ILE A 12 2.29 -1.21 7.03
CA ILE A 12 1.04 -1.73 7.62
C ILE A 12 -0.11 -1.03 6.90
N ASP A 13 -0.97 -1.79 6.23
CA ASP A 13 -2.19 -1.24 5.62
C ASP A 13 -3.30 -1.30 6.69
N VAL A 14 -3.60 -0.14 7.29
CA VAL A 14 -4.50 -0.03 8.46
C VAL A 14 -5.95 -0.09 8.01
N GLU A 15 -6.41 -1.31 7.86
CA GLU A 15 -7.77 -1.67 7.48
C GLU A 15 -8.29 -2.82 8.34
N ASP A 16 -9.60 -3.00 8.40
CA ASP A 16 -10.24 -4.12 9.10
C ASP A 16 -10.59 -5.26 8.12
N TYR A 17 -10.88 -6.44 8.64
CA TYR A 17 -11.19 -7.66 7.87
C TYR A 17 -12.33 -7.48 6.85
N PHE A 18 -13.28 -6.60 7.13
CA PHE A 18 -14.42 -6.36 6.25
C PHE A 18 -14.15 -5.37 5.10
N HIS A 19 -12.99 -4.71 5.09
CA HIS A 19 -12.56 -3.85 3.98
C HIS A 19 -11.94 -4.62 2.81
N VAL A 20 -11.56 -5.89 3.04
CA VAL A 20 -10.86 -6.71 2.04
C VAL A 20 -11.68 -6.82 0.76
N SER A 21 -11.07 -6.49 -0.39
CA SER A 21 -11.75 -6.52 -1.71
C SER A 21 -12.36 -7.88 -2.08
N ALA A 22 -11.86 -8.98 -1.52
CA ALA A 22 -12.48 -10.30 -1.68
C ALA A 22 -13.90 -10.39 -1.09
N PHE A 23 -14.28 -9.44 -0.24
CA PHE A 23 -15.60 -9.37 0.41
C PHE A 23 -16.48 -8.24 -0.13
N GLU A 24 -16.09 -7.49 -1.15
CA GLU A 24 -16.87 -6.38 -1.73
C GLU A 24 -18.33 -6.77 -2.06
N SER A 25 -18.58 -8.04 -2.44
CA SER A 25 -19.94 -8.52 -2.75
C SER A 25 -20.84 -8.72 -1.53
N VAL A 26 -20.25 -8.78 -0.32
CA VAL A 26 -20.97 -9.06 0.94
C VAL A 26 -20.68 -8.03 2.03
N SER A 27 -19.82 -7.08 1.77
CA SER A 27 -19.42 -5.99 2.69
C SER A 27 -19.38 -4.68 1.91
N SER A 28 -20.50 -3.96 1.86
CA SER A 28 -20.52 -2.61 1.27
C SER A 28 -20.13 -1.55 2.31
N PRO A 29 -19.62 -0.38 1.89
CA PRO A 29 -19.25 0.72 2.79
C PRO A 29 -20.38 1.13 3.76
N GLU A 30 -21.63 1.05 3.32
CA GLU A 30 -22.82 1.35 4.13
C GLU A 30 -23.02 0.36 5.27
N SER A 31 -22.49 -0.87 5.13
CA SER A 31 -22.61 -1.93 6.14
C SER A 31 -21.51 -1.90 7.20
N TRP A 32 -20.43 -1.16 6.98
CA TRP A 32 -19.24 -1.19 7.84
C TRP A 32 -19.50 -0.72 9.27
N ASP A 33 -20.42 0.24 9.43
CA ASP A 33 -20.80 0.73 10.76
C ASP A 33 -21.48 -0.33 11.65
N GLY A 34 -21.98 -1.40 11.03
CA GLY A 34 -22.53 -2.55 11.74
C GLY A 34 -21.52 -3.67 12.02
N CYS A 35 -20.29 -3.55 11.52
CA CYS A 35 -19.25 -4.56 11.73
C CYS A 35 -18.50 -4.31 13.07
N GLU A 36 -18.05 -5.39 13.70
CA GLU A 36 -17.17 -5.28 14.87
C GLU A 36 -15.81 -4.71 14.44
N LEU A 37 -15.44 -3.55 14.97
CA LEU A 37 -14.12 -2.99 14.79
C LEU A 37 -13.08 -3.82 15.54
N ARG A 38 -12.04 -4.22 14.84
CA ARG A 38 -10.92 -5.02 15.37
C ARG A 38 -9.57 -4.45 15.00
N VAL A 39 -9.56 -3.51 14.07
CA VAL A 39 -8.34 -2.87 13.56
C VAL A 39 -7.58 -2.12 14.66
N ASP A 40 -8.26 -1.53 15.64
CA ASP A 40 -7.67 -0.83 16.78
C ASP A 40 -6.79 -1.76 17.62
N ARG A 41 -7.39 -2.78 18.21
CA ARG A 41 -6.67 -3.73 19.08
C ARG A 41 -5.58 -4.51 18.33
N ASN A 42 -5.77 -4.79 17.05
CA ASN A 42 -4.77 -5.50 16.25
C ASN A 42 -3.60 -4.56 15.89
N THR A 43 -3.88 -3.30 15.57
CA THR A 43 -2.83 -2.29 15.35
C THR A 43 -2.05 -2.03 16.64
N GLU A 44 -2.70 -1.96 17.79
CA GLU A 44 -2.03 -1.82 19.10
C GLU A 44 -1.07 -2.98 19.38
N LYS A 45 -1.46 -4.23 19.05
CA LYS A 45 -0.55 -5.39 19.15
C LYS A 45 0.66 -5.24 18.22
N ILE A 46 0.46 -4.75 17.00
CA ILE A 46 1.56 -4.50 16.06
C ILE A 46 2.48 -3.42 16.62
N LEU A 47 1.95 -2.31 17.13
CA LEU A 47 2.74 -1.24 17.75
C LEU A 47 3.59 -1.78 18.91
N ALA A 48 3.02 -2.60 19.78
CA ALA A 48 3.76 -3.22 20.90
C ALA A 48 4.91 -4.11 20.40
N ILE A 49 4.69 -4.91 19.35
CA ILE A 49 5.75 -5.75 18.75
C ILE A 49 6.86 -4.88 18.14
N LEU A 50 6.49 -3.78 17.45
CA LEU A 50 7.45 -2.87 16.83
C LEU A 50 8.27 -2.11 17.87
N ASP A 51 7.66 -1.70 18.98
CA ASP A 51 8.35 -1.04 20.09
C ASP A 51 9.34 -2.00 20.77
N GLU A 52 8.93 -3.24 21.06
CA GLU A 52 9.82 -4.28 21.61
C GLU A 52 11.00 -4.57 20.67
N ALA A 53 10.77 -4.57 19.36
CA ALA A 53 11.81 -4.79 18.36
C ALA A 53 12.67 -3.56 18.07
N GLY A 54 12.32 -2.38 18.56
CA GLY A 54 12.98 -1.11 18.22
C GLY A 54 12.86 -0.72 16.74
N VAL A 55 11.78 -1.14 16.06
CA VAL A 55 11.57 -0.96 14.63
C VAL A 55 10.49 0.09 14.37
N LYS A 56 10.71 0.96 13.36
CA LYS A 56 9.68 1.87 12.86
C LYS A 56 9.12 1.35 11.53
N ALA A 57 7.85 1.71 11.26
CA ALA A 57 7.12 1.27 10.08
C ALA A 57 6.35 2.45 9.47
N THR A 58 5.91 2.29 8.22
CA THR A 58 4.95 3.17 7.57
C THR A 58 3.55 2.56 7.67
N PHE A 59 2.60 3.31 8.19
CA PHE A 59 1.20 2.91 8.31
C PHE A 59 0.38 3.62 7.22
N PHE A 60 -0.05 2.87 6.21
CA PHE A 60 -0.99 3.33 5.20
C PHE A 60 -2.40 3.26 5.78
N VAL A 61 -2.94 4.40 6.15
CA VAL A 61 -4.17 4.50 6.93
C VAL A 61 -5.36 4.78 6.02
N LEU A 62 -6.40 3.97 6.16
CA LEU A 62 -7.69 4.22 5.53
C LEU A 62 -8.38 5.41 6.21
N GLY A 63 -8.82 6.41 5.43
CA GLY A 63 -9.46 7.60 5.97
C GLY A 63 -10.73 7.29 6.79
N TRP A 64 -11.50 6.27 6.40
CA TRP A 64 -12.64 5.79 7.17
C TRP A 64 -12.21 5.31 8.57
N VAL A 65 -11.12 4.56 8.68
CA VAL A 65 -10.56 4.12 9.97
C VAL A 65 -10.10 5.33 10.79
N ALA A 66 -9.42 6.28 10.15
CA ALA A 66 -8.98 7.50 10.82
C ALA A 66 -10.14 8.33 11.37
N GLN A 67 -11.25 8.40 10.66
CA GLN A 67 -12.47 9.07 11.12
C GLN A 67 -13.10 8.35 12.32
N LYS A 68 -13.09 7.02 12.35
CA LYS A 68 -13.66 6.22 13.45
C LYS A 68 -12.75 6.17 14.68
N LEU A 69 -11.44 6.11 14.47
CA LEU A 69 -10.43 5.84 15.49
C LEU A 69 -9.32 6.92 15.48
N PRO A 70 -9.65 8.22 15.65
CA PRO A 70 -8.66 9.29 15.52
C PRO A 70 -7.50 9.19 16.53
N ASN A 71 -7.75 8.62 17.71
CA ASN A 71 -6.72 8.44 18.73
C ASN A 71 -5.70 7.36 18.36
N LEU A 72 -6.12 6.32 17.63
CA LEU A 72 -5.19 5.31 17.11
C LEU A 72 -4.16 5.95 16.18
N ILE A 73 -4.61 6.83 15.26
CA ILE A 73 -3.73 7.48 14.29
C ILE A 73 -2.75 8.43 14.97
N ARG A 74 -3.23 9.19 15.98
CA ARG A 74 -2.35 10.02 16.80
C ARG A 74 -1.31 9.20 17.56
N THR A 75 -1.67 8.00 18.03
CA THR A 75 -0.75 7.10 18.71
C THR A 75 0.32 6.59 17.75
N ILE A 76 -0.04 6.12 16.56
CA ILE A 76 0.90 5.71 15.52
C ILE A 76 1.95 6.82 15.26
N ALA A 77 1.51 8.05 15.03
CA ALA A 77 2.41 9.18 14.77
C ALA A 77 3.26 9.54 16.01
N ARG A 78 2.67 9.56 17.22
CA ARG A 78 3.38 9.86 18.47
C ARG A 78 4.48 8.85 18.79
N GLU A 79 4.29 7.60 18.42
CA GLU A 79 5.30 6.55 18.58
C GLU A 79 6.39 6.60 17.49
N GLY A 80 6.36 7.61 16.62
CA GLY A 80 7.41 7.89 15.65
C GLY A 80 7.35 7.01 14.41
N HIS A 81 6.18 6.44 14.11
CA HIS A 81 5.91 5.77 12.84
C HIS A 81 5.44 6.78 11.80
N GLU A 82 5.69 6.49 10.52
CA GLU A 82 5.14 7.27 9.44
C GLU A 82 3.66 6.95 9.25
N VAL A 83 2.83 8.00 9.09
CA VAL A 83 1.44 7.88 8.66
C VAL A 83 1.36 8.27 7.19
N ALA A 84 0.90 7.36 6.36
CA ALA A 84 0.64 7.53 4.94
C ALA A 84 -0.84 7.24 4.64
N SER A 85 -1.30 7.58 3.43
CA SER A 85 -2.71 7.42 3.04
C SER A 85 -2.97 6.10 2.33
N HIS A 86 -4.09 5.45 2.68
CA HIS A 86 -4.65 4.29 1.95
C HIS A 86 -5.97 4.62 1.23
N GLY A 87 -6.16 5.91 0.85
CA GLY A 87 -7.45 6.42 0.39
C GLY A 87 -8.42 6.60 1.55
N PHE A 88 -9.66 7.05 1.23
CA PHE A 88 -10.67 7.26 2.28
C PHE A 88 -11.59 6.04 2.45
N GLY A 89 -12.15 5.53 1.35
CA GLY A 89 -13.25 4.55 1.35
C GLY A 89 -12.86 3.16 0.85
N HIS A 90 -11.59 2.79 0.83
CA HIS A 90 -11.07 1.50 0.31
C HIS A 90 -11.60 1.12 -1.10
N ARG A 91 -11.89 2.13 -1.92
CA ARG A 91 -12.38 1.90 -3.29
C ARG A 91 -11.20 1.70 -4.24
N ARG A 92 -11.26 0.63 -5.04
CA ARG A 92 -10.23 0.42 -6.08
C ARG A 92 -10.21 1.58 -7.07
N VAL A 93 -9.03 2.03 -7.48
CA VAL A 93 -8.85 3.11 -8.45
C VAL A 93 -9.59 2.83 -9.74
N THR A 94 -9.56 1.57 -10.20
CA THR A 94 -10.22 1.12 -11.43
C THR A 94 -11.76 1.18 -11.42
N THR A 95 -12.37 1.39 -10.24
CA THR A 95 -13.83 1.52 -10.09
C THR A 95 -14.28 2.96 -9.85
N GLN A 96 -13.37 3.91 -9.94
CA GLN A 96 -13.62 5.33 -9.68
C GLN A 96 -13.43 6.14 -10.96
N SER A 97 -14.22 7.19 -11.13
CA SER A 97 -13.88 8.27 -12.04
C SER A 97 -12.70 9.08 -11.49
N ARG A 98 -12.04 9.83 -12.35
CA ARG A 98 -10.91 10.69 -11.97
C ARG A 98 -11.30 11.70 -10.87
N SER A 99 -12.48 12.30 -10.95
CA SER A 99 -12.99 13.24 -9.95
C SER A 99 -13.33 12.58 -8.60
N GLU A 100 -13.88 11.36 -8.61
CA GLU A 100 -14.12 10.61 -7.38
C GLU A 100 -12.82 10.26 -6.68
N PHE A 101 -11.83 9.79 -7.43
CA PHE A 101 -10.52 9.46 -6.90
C PHE A 101 -9.82 10.69 -6.31
N ARG A 102 -9.84 11.83 -7.03
CA ARG A 102 -9.32 13.11 -6.52
C ARG A 102 -9.94 13.47 -5.17
N ASN A 103 -11.26 13.39 -5.06
CA ASN A 103 -11.96 13.69 -3.80
C ASN A 103 -11.59 12.72 -2.69
N ASP A 104 -11.46 11.43 -2.99
CA ASP A 104 -11.09 10.39 -2.02
C ASP A 104 -9.69 10.64 -1.44
N VAL A 105 -8.68 10.88 -2.30
CA VAL A 105 -7.29 11.09 -1.87
C VAL A 105 -7.10 12.42 -1.13
N LEU A 106 -7.76 13.50 -1.57
CA LEU A 106 -7.70 14.79 -0.89
C LEU A 106 -8.35 14.73 0.49
N LYS A 107 -9.54 14.12 0.59
CA LYS A 107 -10.26 13.95 1.85
C LYS A 107 -9.45 13.13 2.85
N SER A 108 -8.86 12.03 2.39
CA SER A 108 -8.02 11.18 3.24
C SER A 108 -6.79 11.95 3.73
N LYS A 109 -6.05 12.59 2.83
CA LYS A 109 -4.86 13.37 3.15
C LYS A 109 -5.14 14.44 4.18
N GLN A 110 -6.14 15.29 3.94
CA GLN A 110 -6.50 16.38 4.84
C GLN A 110 -6.86 15.87 6.23
N LEU A 111 -7.70 14.83 6.32
CA LEU A 111 -8.08 14.24 7.61
C LEU A 111 -6.86 13.74 8.39
N LEU A 112 -5.96 13.02 7.72
CA LEU A 112 -4.76 12.48 8.36
C LEU A 112 -3.82 13.60 8.83
N GLU A 113 -3.57 14.60 7.99
CA GLU A 113 -2.74 15.78 8.32
C GLU A 113 -3.30 16.56 9.50
N ASP A 114 -4.63 16.78 9.55
CA ASP A 114 -5.31 17.42 10.67
C ASP A 114 -5.16 16.63 11.98
N LEU A 115 -5.20 15.29 11.91
CA LEU A 115 -5.07 14.45 13.10
C LEU A 115 -3.67 14.43 13.69
N ILE A 116 -2.64 14.41 12.83
CA ILE A 116 -1.24 14.23 13.27
C ILE A 116 -0.43 15.53 13.28
N SER A 117 -0.98 16.63 12.72
CA SER A 117 -0.31 17.93 12.56
C SER A 117 1.04 17.82 11.80
N GLN A 118 1.12 16.91 10.84
CA GLN A 118 2.28 16.66 9.99
C GLN A 118 1.81 16.39 8.55
N ARG A 119 2.68 16.63 7.57
CA ARG A 119 2.39 16.32 6.18
C ARG A 119 2.32 14.81 5.95
N VAL A 120 1.32 14.36 5.21
CA VAL A 120 1.20 13.00 4.72
C VAL A 120 1.80 12.96 3.32
N LEU A 121 2.91 12.24 3.17
CA LEU A 121 3.73 12.27 1.95
C LEU A 121 3.47 11.09 1.03
N GLY A 122 3.05 9.96 1.58
CA GLY A 122 2.88 8.70 0.86
C GLY A 122 1.44 8.30 0.63
N TYR A 123 1.23 7.57 -0.46
CA TYR A 123 -0.04 6.95 -0.80
C TYR A 123 0.15 5.47 -1.17
N ARG A 124 -0.85 4.66 -0.88
CA ARG A 124 -1.00 3.29 -1.40
C ARG A 124 -2.43 3.06 -1.81
N ALA A 125 -2.66 2.62 -3.05
CA ALA A 125 -3.99 2.32 -3.54
C ALA A 125 -4.56 1.05 -2.90
N PRO A 126 -5.83 1.06 -2.47
CA PRO A 126 -6.53 -0.15 -2.06
C PRO A 126 -6.37 -1.26 -3.08
N SER A 127 -6.01 -2.47 -2.58
CA SER A 127 -5.76 -3.66 -3.41
C SER A 127 -4.72 -3.48 -4.51
N TYR A 128 -3.78 -2.54 -4.36
CA TYR A 128 -2.75 -2.25 -5.38
C TYR A 128 -3.34 -1.95 -6.76
N SER A 129 -4.48 -1.27 -6.80
CA SER A 129 -5.37 -1.18 -7.96
C SER A 129 -4.97 -0.15 -9.02
N ILE A 130 -3.76 0.42 -8.95
CA ILE A 130 -3.20 1.18 -10.05
C ILE A 130 -2.65 0.20 -11.10
N SER A 131 -3.09 0.36 -12.34
CA SER A 131 -2.77 -0.47 -13.49
C SER A 131 -2.57 0.40 -14.74
N TYR A 132 -2.20 -0.20 -15.87
CA TYR A 132 -2.05 0.55 -17.13
C TYR A 132 -3.29 1.38 -17.53
N ASN A 133 -4.48 0.95 -17.13
CA ASN A 133 -5.73 1.66 -17.46
C ASN A 133 -6.06 2.80 -16.48
N SER A 134 -5.29 2.97 -15.41
CA SER A 134 -5.52 3.95 -14.36
C SER A 134 -4.29 4.77 -14.01
N LEU A 135 -3.31 4.89 -14.92
CA LEU A 135 -2.09 5.69 -14.70
C LEU A 135 -2.40 7.18 -14.46
N TRP A 136 -3.53 7.68 -14.96
CA TRP A 136 -4.04 9.02 -14.66
C TRP A 136 -4.17 9.29 -13.14
N ALA A 137 -4.24 8.24 -12.31
CA ALA A 137 -4.29 8.39 -10.86
C ALA A 137 -3.04 9.07 -10.30
N PHE A 138 -1.89 8.89 -10.93
CA PHE A 138 -0.65 9.56 -10.50
C PHE A 138 -0.71 11.08 -10.68
N ASP A 139 -1.44 11.60 -11.70
CA ASP A 139 -1.67 13.05 -11.82
C ASP A 139 -2.40 13.58 -10.58
N GLU A 140 -3.46 12.88 -10.16
CA GLU A 140 -4.25 13.28 -9.01
C GLU A 140 -3.45 13.20 -7.69
N LEU A 141 -2.55 12.21 -7.58
CA LEU A 141 -1.66 12.09 -6.42
C LEU A 141 -0.66 13.25 -6.36
N VAL A 142 -0.05 13.61 -7.48
CA VAL A 142 0.87 14.76 -7.57
C VAL A 142 0.13 16.06 -7.27
N GLU A 143 -1.03 16.29 -7.87
CA GLU A 143 -1.86 17.47 -7.61
C GLU A 143 -2.31 17.57 -6.14
N ALA A 144 -2.59 16.42 -5.50
CA ALA A 144 -2.89 16.36 -4.08
C ALA A 144 -1.65 16.57 -3.17
N GLY A 145 -0.45 16.63 -3.77
CA GLY A 145 0.80 16.90 -3.05
C GLY A 145 1.39 15.68 -2.34
N TYR A 146 1.12 14.48 -2.80
CA TYR A 146 1.86 13.29 -2.42
C TYR A 146 3.24 13.30 -3.08
N LEU A 147 4.25 12.79 -2.38
CA LEU A 147 5.63 12.74 -2.86
C LEU A 147 6.05 11.34 -3.31
N TYR A 148 5.37 10.31 -2.80
CA TYR A 148 5.60 8.95 -3.22
C TYR A 148 4.31 8.14 -3.26
N ASP A 149 4.31 7.13 -4.10
CA ASP A 149 3.30 6.07 -4.19
C ASP A 149 3.93 4.70 -3.88
N SER A 150 3.13 3.78 -3.39
CA SER A 150 3.52 2.38 -3.16
C SER A 150 2.43 1.42 -3.63
N SER A 151 1.86 1.70 -4.80
CA SER A 151 0.73 0.94 -5.35
C SER A 151 1.13 -0.05 -6.43
N VAL A 152 2.31 0.13 -7.04
CA VAL A 152 2.75 -0.75 -8.12
C VAL A 152 3.20 -2.09 -7.56
N PHE A 153 2.58 -3.16 -8.06
CA PHE A 153 3.01 -4.52 -7.80
C PHE A 153 3.55 -5.10 -9.11
N PRO A 154 4.86 -5.34 -9.25
CA PRO A 154 5.47 -5.76 -10.51
C PRO A 154 5.25 -7.27 -10.78
N VAL A 155 3.99 -7.69 -10.79
CA VAL A 155 3.53 -9.05 -11.11
C VAL A 155 2.41 -9.00 -12.15
N LYS A 156 2.14 -10.14 -12.79
CA LYS A 156 0.97 -10.29 -13.66
C LYS A 156 -0.18 -10.84 -12.82
N HIS A 157 -1.23 -10.05 -12.64
CA HIS A 157 -2.46 -10.44 -11.96
C HIS A 157 -3.68 -9.85 -12.67
N ASP A 158 -4.85 -10.48 -12.53
CA ASP A 158 -6.07 -10.06 -13.25
C ASP A 158 -6.65 -8.72 -12.75
N PHE A 159 -6.42 -8.39 -11.48
CA PHE A 159 -7.01 -7.21 -10.83
C PHE A 159 -6.00 -6.10 -10.51
N TYR A 160 -4.70 -6.38 -10.54
CA TYR A 160 -3.64 -5.45 -10.19
C TYR A 160 -2.33 -5.83 -10.87
N GLY A 161 -1.34 -4.96 -10.76
CA GLY A 161 0.03 -5.24 -11.16
C GLY A 161 0.41 -4.67 -12.53
N ILE A 162 1.66 -4.22 -12.57
CA ILE A 162 2.32 -3.72 -13.77
C ILE A 162 3.64 -4.49 -13.93
N ALA A 163 3.54 -5.70 -14.47
CA ALA A 163 4.63 -6.69 -14.48
C ALA A 163 5.90 -6.24 -15.21
N ALA A 164 5.79 -5.28 -16.15
CA ALA A 164 6.93 -4.79 -16.92
C ALA A 164 7.73 -3.70 -16.18
N TRP A 165 7.15 -3.07 -15.17
CA TRP A 165 7.79 -1.98 -14.45
C TRP A 165 8.86 -2.46 -13.45
N PRO A 166 9.77 -1.56 -13.02
CA PRO A 166 10.86 -1.91 -12.11
C PRO A 166 10.38 -2.55 -10.81
N ARG A 167 11.20 -3.43 -10.25
CA ARG A 167 10.93 -4.16 -9.00
C ARG A 167 11.34 -3.40 -7.74
N PHE A 168 12.12 -2.36 -7.88
CA PHE A 168 12.74 -1.58 -6.81
C PHE A 168 12.38 -0.11 -6.97
N PRO A 169 12.56 0.72 -5.94
CA PRO A 169 12.18 2.12 -6.01
C PRO A 169 12.70 2.83 -7.25
N PHE A 170 11.84 3.59 -7.91
CA PHE A 170 12.16 4.31 -9.15
C PHE A 170 11.32 5.59 -9.26
N CYS A 171 11.80 6.54 -10.06
CA CYS A 171 11.06 7.75 -10.36
C CYS A 171 10.06 7.49 -11.50
N LEU A 172 8.83 7.91 -11.32
CA LEU A 172 7.79 7.99 -12.34
C LEU A 172 7.81 9.38 -12.97
N LEU A 173 7.73 9.42 -14.30
CA LEU A 173 7.64 10.64 -15.10
C LEU A 173 6.29 10.72 -15.78
N GLY A 174 5.59 11.84 -15.61
CA GLY A 174 4.28 12.11 -16.19
C GLY A 174 4.32 13.20 -17.25
N ASP A 175 3.45 13.11 -18.25
CA ASP A 175 3.31 14.07 -19.36
C ASP A 175 2.16 15.09 -19.15
N GLY A 176 1.54 15.12 -17.98
CA GLY A 176 0.40 15.98 -17.67
C GLY A 176 -0.93 15.56 -18.32
N GLU A 177 -0.92 14.55 -19.21
CA GLU A 177 -2.11 14.04 -19.91
C GLU A 177 -2.56 12.65 -19.39
N GLY A 178 -2.04 12.22 -18.23
CA GLY A 178 -2.39 10.93 -17.61
C GLY A 178 -1.53 9.76 -18.08
N ARG A 179 -0.46 10.01 -18.83
CA ARG A 179 0.51 8.97 -19.23
C ARG A 179 1.73 9.05 -18.33
N TRP A 180 2.14 7.93 -17.80
CA TRP A 180 3.24 7.80 -16.87
C TRP A 180 4.15 6.63 -17.25
N ALA A 181 5.46 6.82 -17.07
CA ALA A 181 6.45 5.79 -17.31
C ALA A 181 7.59 5.87 -16.28
N PRO A 182 8.30 4.76 -16.01
CA PRO A 182 9.55 4.78 -15.26
C PRO A 182 10.60 5.70 -15.91
N GLU A 183 11.41 6.35 -15.08
CA GLU A 183 12.55 7.13 -15.55
C GLU A 183 13.47 6.29 -16.44
N GLY A 184 13.85 6.83 -17.61
CA GLY A 184 14.54 6.10 -18.66
C GLY A 184 13.63 5.51 -19.75
N GLU A 185 12.33 5.43 -19.49
CA GLU A 185 11.30 5.21 -20.49
C GLU A 185 10.51 6.52 -20.67
N GLN A 186 10.19 6.91 -21.89
CA GLN A 186 9.42 8.13 -22.12
C GLN A 186 7.92 7.82 -22.05
N PRO A 187 7.11 8.62 -21.32
CA PRO A 187 5.66 8.52 -21.35
C PRO A 187 5.10 8.70 -22.76
N ARG A 188 5.82 9.50 -23.57
CA ARG A 188 5.52 9.79 -24.96
C ARG A 188 6.81 10.00 -25.76
N ALA A 189 6.89 9.46 -26.97
CA ALA A 189 8.09 9.51 -27.80
C ALA A 189 8.50 10.93 -28.24
N ASP A 190 7.59 11.89 -28.20
CA ASP A 190 7.74 13.28 -28.60
C ASP A 190 7.73 14.28 -27.42
N ALA A 191 7.67 13.80 -26.18
CA ALA A 191 7.70 14.66 -24.99
C ALA A 191 9.10 15.26 -24.83
N ALA A 192 9.19 16.59 -24.73
CA ALA A 192 10.47 17.30 -24.55
C ALA A 192 11.02 17.14 -23.14
N GLU A 193 10.17 17.30 -22.12
CA GLU A 193 10.50 17.16 -20.69
C GLU A 193 9.27 16.64 -19.92
N PRO A 194 9.49 15.89 -18.83
CA PRO A 194 8.39 15.46 -17.98
C PRO A 194 7.78 16.66 -17.23
N GLU A 195 6.45 16.77 -17.24
CA GLU A 195 5.75 17.83 -16.50
C GLU A 195 5.60 17.52 -15.01
N SER A 196 5.61 16.23 -14.67
CA SER A 196 5.40 15.75 -13.29
C SER A 196 6.34 14.62 -12.93
N ARG A 197 6.66 14.52 -11.63
CA ARG A 197 7.48 13.45 -11.07
C ARG A 197 6.83 12.91 -9.80
N LEU A 198 6.90 11.58 -9.62
CA LEU A 198 6.46 10.91 -8.40
C LEU A 198 7.42 9.75 -8.10
N GLN A 199 7.79 9.57 -6.84
CA GLN A 199 8.58 8.41 -6.44
C GLN A 199 7.67 7.20 -6.32
N GLU A 200 7.98 6.10 -7.01
CA GLU A 200 7.32 4.82 -6.80
C GLU A 200 8.16 3.89 -5.95
N ILE A 201 7.52 3.28 -4.95
CA ILE A 201 8.13 2.30 -4.05
C ILE A 201 7.36 0.99 -4.18
N PRO A 202 7.70 0.13 -5.15
CA PRO A 202 6.91 -1.06 -5.47
C PRO A 202 6.89 -2.08 -4.34
N VAL A 203 5.79 -2.84 -4.28
CA VAL A 203 5.74 -4.04 -3.42
C VAL A 203 6.77 -5.06 -3.89
N THR A 204 7.53 -5.56 -2.96
CA THR A 204 8.69 -6.42 -3.26
C THR A 204 8.30 -7.76 -3.85
N THR A 205 9.02 -8.12 -4.91
CA THR A 205 8.91 -9.42 -5.57
C THR A 205 10.24 -10.13 -5.63
N LEU A 206 10.23 -11.46 -5.55
CA LEU A 206 11.40 -12.30 -5.78
C LEU A 206 11.49 -12.68 -7.26
N ARG A 207 12.65 -12.45 -7.90
CA ARG A 207 12.89 -12.88 -9.28
C ARG A 207 13.35 -14.32 -9.32
N ILE A 208 12.55 -15.19 -9.93
CA ILE A 208 12.93 -16.59 -10.20
C ILE A 208 12.88 -16.81 -11.71
N GLY A 209 14.06 -17.01 -12.32
CA GLY A 209 14.19 -17.03 -13.76
C GLY A 209 13.76 -15.71 -14.39
N ARG A 210 12.72 -15.75 -15.24
CA ARG A 210 12.18 -14.56 -15.94
C ARG A 210 10.89 -14.01 -15.30
N ARG A 211 10.43 -14.57 -14.17
CA ARG A 211 9.17 -14.19 -13.54
C ARG A 211 9.38 -13.57 -12.17
N ASN A 212 8.54 -12.61 -11.84
CA ASN A 212 8.45 -12.02 -10.51
C ASN A 212 7.41 -12.79 -9.69
N PHE A 213 7.79 -13.20 -8.48
CA PHE A 213 6.93 -13.89 -7.54
C PHE A 213 6.66 -12.99 -6.33
N PRO A 214 5.40 -12.82 -5.91
CA PRO A 214 5.09 -12.12 -4.69
C PRO A 214 5.64 -12.90 -3.50
N ILE A 215 6.31 -12.21 -2.55
CA ILE A 215 6.94 -12.85 -1.38
C ILE A 215 6.85 -12.01 -0.11
N ALA A 216 6.58 -10.72 -0.24
CA ALA A 216 6.84 -9.76 0.81
C ALA A 216 5.56 -9.33 1.55
N GLY A 217 4.81 -10.27 2.08
CA GLY A 217 3.70 -9.97 3.00
C GLY A 217 2.34 -10.44 2.55
N GLY A 218 1.32 -9.99 3.26
CA GLY A 218 -0.08 -10.30 3.00
C GLY A 218 -0.36 -11.81 2.98
N GLY A 219 -1.30 -12.23 2.15
CA GLY A 219 -1.67 -13.63 1.99
C GLY A 219 -0.50 -14.54 1.59
N TYR A 220 0.49 -14.03 0.86
CA TYR A 220 1.66 -14.82 0.45
C TYR A 220 2.53 -15.21 1.64
N PHE A 221 2.69 -14.33 2.64
CA PHE A 221 3.43 -14.64 3.87
C PHE A 221 2.75 -15.75 4.68
N ARG A 222 1.42 -15.81 4.66
CA ARG A 222 0.65 -16.88 5.33
C ARG A 222 0.65 -18.19 4.56
N LEU A 223 0.74 -18.12 3.20
CA LEU A 223 0.74 -19.31 2.34
C LEU A 223 2.08 -20.02 2.30
N PHE A 224 3.19 -19.27 2.38
CA PHE A 224 4.51 -19.84 2.27
C PHE A 224 5.10 -20.17 3.64
N PRO A 225 5.90 -21.23 3.75
CA PRO A 225 6.69 -21.49 4.96
C PRO A 225 7.59 -20.28 5.27
N TYR A 226 7.67 -19.90 6.54
CA TYR A 226 8.50 -18.76 6.99
C TYR A 226 9.94 -18.80 6.44
N GLY A 227 10.57 -19.99 6.45
CA GLY A 227 11.92 -20.17 5.93
C GLY A 227 12.08 -19.80 4.44
N PHE A 228 11.04 -20.02 3.63
CA PHE A 228 11.03 -19.62 2.23
C PHE A 228 10.92 -18.10 2.07
N THR A 229 10.01 -17.47 2.77
CA THR A 229 9.89 -16.00 2.77
C THR A 229 11.20 -15.35 3.25
N ARG A 230 11.75 -15.80 4.39
CA ARG A 230 13.03 -15.31 4.92
C ARG A 230 14.16 -15.47 3.91
N TRP A 231 14.28 -16.65 3.29
CA TRP A 231 15.27 -16.89 2.24
C TRP A 231 15.10 -15.92 1.07
N GLY A 232 13.89 -15.74 0.57
CA GLY A 232 13.59 -14.85 -0.55
C GLY A 232 13.95 -13.39 -0.27
N LEU A 233 13.59 -12.87 0.90
CA LEU A 233 13.94 -11.52 1.32
C LEU A 233 15.47 -11.34 1.46
N LEU A 234 16.16 -12.34 2.00
CA LEU A 234 17.63 -12.34 2.05
C LEU A 234 18.27 -12.36 0.66
N GLN A 235 17.67 -13.06 -0.35
CA GLN A 235 18.17 -13.00 -1.73
C GLN A 235 18.08 -11.58 -2.29
N ILE A 236 17.01 -10.86 -2.02
CA ILE A 236 16.84 -9.46 -2.48
C ILE A 236 17.95 -8.58 -1.90
N ASN A 237 18.19 -8.62 -0.59
CA ASN A 237 19.25 -7.83 0.01
C ASN A 237 20.65 -8.24 -0.46
N ARG A 238 20.95 -9.56 -0.54
CA ARG A 238 22.30 -10.05 -0.81
C ARG A 238 22.64 -10.11 -2.30
N LYS A 239 21.69 -10.56 -3.14
CA LYS A 239 21.91 -10.80 -4.56
C LYS A 239 21.55 -9.57 -5.39
N ASP A 240 20.34 -9.02 -5.19
CA ASP A 240 19.88 -7.85 -5.91
C ASP A 240 20.53 -6.57 -5.36
N ARG A 241 21.05 -6.60 -4.11
CA ARG A 241 21.61 -5.46 -3.38
C ARG A 241 20.62 -4.30 -3.28
N GLN A 242 19.36 -4.65 -3.02
CA GLN A 242 18.25 -3.71 -2.93
C GLN A 242 17.49 -3.89 -1.63
N PRO A 243 16.87 -2.84 -1.08
CA PRO A 243 15.95 -2.95 0.02
C PRO A 243 14.68 -3.68 -0.40
N PHE A 244 14.02 -4.30 0.56
CA PHE A 244 12.68 -4.83 0.36
C PHE A 244 11.64 -4.00 1.12
N VAL A 245 10.42 -3.99 0.58
CA VAL A 245 9.22 -3.50 1.24
C VAL A 245 8.38 -4.71 1.63
N PHE A 246 8.15 -4.90 2.91
CA PHE A 246 7.26 -5.94 3.44
C PHE A 246 5.97 -5.30 3.92
N TYR A 247 4.82 -5.93 3.65
CA TYR A 247 3.52 -5.41 4.09
C TYR A 247 2.70 -6.45 4.83
N LEU A 248 1.85 -5.98 5.73
CA LEU A 248 0.82 -6.78 6.38
C LEU A 248 -0.38 -5.89 6.77
N HIS A 249 -1.48 -6.57 7.12
CA HIS A 249 -2.68 -5.91 7.60
C HIS A 249 -2.94 -6.29 9.07
N PRO A 250 -3.53 -5.41 9.88
CA PRO A 250 -3.85 -5.71 11.28
C PRO A 250 -4.72 -6.95 11.47
N TRP A 251 -5.65 -7.20 10.56
CA TRP A 251 -6.53 -8.37 10.62
C TRP A 251 -5.79 -9.70 10.37
N GLU A 252 -4.61 -9.70 9.76
CA GLU A 252 -3.83 -10.93 9.50
C GLU A 252 -3.25 -11.56 10.76
N ILE A 253 -3.14 -10.82 11.85
CA ILE A 253 -2.65 -11.32 13.15
C ILE A 253 -3.79 -11.64 14.12
N ASP A 254 -5.03 -11.64 13.66
CA ASP A 254 -6.20 -11.87 14.50
C ASP A 254 -6.77 -13.30 14.31
N PRO A 255 -6.47 -14.22 15.24
CA PRO A 255 -6.98 -15.60 15.15
C PRO A 255 -8.48 -15.70 15.37
N ASP A 256 -9.09 -14.69 16.02
CA ASP A 256 -10.51 -14.67 16.38
C ASP A 256 -11.35 -13.83 15.41
N GLN A 257 -10.80 -13.51 14.22
CA GLN A 257 -11.49 -12.74 13.22
C GLN A 257 -12.84 -13.34 12.84
N PRO A 258 -13.94 -12.54 12.82
CA PRO A 258 -15.24 -13.00 12.40
C PRO A 258 -15.23 -13.50 10.95
N ARG A 259 -15.97 -14.58 10.70
CA ARG A 259 -16.16 -15.06 9.33
C ARG A 259 -17.22 -14.22 8.63
N MET A 260 -16.90 -13.71 7.45
CA MET A 260 -17.86 -12.99 6.62
C MET A 260 -18.92 -13.94 6.08
N VAL A 261 -20.17 -13.72 6.51
CA VAL A 261 -21.32 -14.52 6.06
C VAL A 261 -21.58 -14.22 4.58
N GLY A 262 -21.78 -15.26 3.78
CA GLY A 262 -22.00 -15.11 2.33
C GLY A 262 -20.73 -15.05 1.47
N ALA A 263 -19.56 -14.98 2.09
CA ALA A 263 -18.29 -15.05 1.36
C ALA A 263 -18.12 -16.41 0.67
N GLY A 264 -17.61 -16.39 -0.57
CA GLY A 264 -17.32 -17.59 -1.35
C GLY A 264 -16.32 -18.51 -0.65
N TRP A 265 -16.33 -19.79 -0.98
CA TRP A 265 -15.42 -20.77 -0.35
C TRP A 265 -13.93 -20.43 -0.54
N LYS A 266 -13.56 -19.74 -1.64
CA LYS A 266 -12.18 -19.25 -1.90
C LYS A 266 -11.76 -18.09 -1.00
N SER A 267 -12.70 -17.39 -0.37
CA SER A 267 -12.45 -16.27 0.53
C SER A 267 -12.51 -16.68 2.02
N ARG A 268 -12.58 -17.98 2.31
CA ARG A 268 -12.71 -18.52 3.68
C ARG A 268 -11.38 -18.95 4.30
N THR A 269 -10.31 -18.77 3.57
CA THR A 269 -8.92 -19.02 4.01
C THR A 269 -8.17 -17.67 4.19
#